data_fdd4c5c1befdcc43b1c4e1bb1812bcf2
#
_entry.id   fdd4c5c1befdcc43b1c4e1bb1812bcf2
#
_cell.length_a   1.000
_cell.length_b   1.000
_cell.length_c   1.000
_cell.angle_alpha   90.00
_cell.angle_beta   90.00
_cell.angle_gamma   90.00
#
_symmetry.space_group_name_H-M   'P 1'
#
loop_
_entity.id
_entity.type
_entity.pdbx_description
1 polymer ?
#
loop_
_entity_poly.entity_id
_entity_poly.type
_entity_poly.pdbx_seq_one_letter_code
_entity_poly.pdbx_strand_id
1 'polypeptide(L)'
;MRRILKWFLGLLVLNTLVWAVGQAIARSKTTSDMTADDVDFHAFWASPTFAPRSTSLRRVNARVVMAGATVDLREAIPADGGTEAYVTTLLGGTAVLVRKDWDVEVVEETKSSEVEVRLDNGTELPPDSPKVTVHLRTTYGGALVGYEPSGTPSTPV
;
A
#
# COMPACT_ATOMS: atom_id res chain seq x y z
N MET A 1 -19.86 -40.20 -0.04
CA MET A 1 -19.85 -39.07 0.89
C MET A 1 -18.59 -38.94 1.79
N ARG A 2 -18.16 -40.00 2.51
CA ARG A 2 -16.97 -39.96 3.41
C ARG A 2 -15.63 -39.56 2.73
N ARG A 3 -15.40 -39.92 1.47
CA ARG A 3 -14.17 -39.57 0.72
C ARG A 3 -14.15 -38.08 0.36
N ILE A 4 -15.27 -37.54 -0.11
CA ILE A 4 -15.40 -36.10 -0.48
C ILE A 4 -15.20 -35.23 0.74
N LEU A 5 -15.75 -35.61 1.88
CA LEU A 5 -15.58 -34.90 3.14
C LEU A 5 -14.12 -34.83 3.59
N LYS A 6 -13.35 -35.93 3.41
CA LYS A 6 -11.91 -35.96 3.74
C LYS A 6 -11.10 -35.04 2.84
N TRP A 7 -11.43 -35.01 1.54
CA TRP A 7 -10.79 -34.09 0.59
C TRP A 7 -11.10 -32.62 0.93
N PHE A 8 -12.34 -32.32 1.26
CA PHE A 8 -12.76 -30.99 1.66
C PHE A 8 -12.06 -30.55 2.96
N LEU A 9 -11.99 -31.44 3.94
CA LEU A 9 -11.29 -31.19 5.19
C LEU A 9 -9.78 -30.95 4.97
N GLY A 10 -9.15 -31.74 4.13
CA GLY A 10 -7.74 -31.60 3.76
C GLY A 10 -7.46 -30.25 3.07
N LEU A 11 -8.34 -29.84 2.17
CA LEU A 11 -8.21 -28.55 1.47
C LEU A 11 -8.41 -27.36 2.43
N LEU A 12 -9.32 -27.49 3.37
CA LEU A 12 -9.56 -26.47 4.39
C LEU A 12 -8.35 -26.32 5.33
N VAL A 13 -7.77 -27.43 5.78
CA VAL A 13 -6.56 -27.42 6.61
C VAL A 13 -5.38 -26.81 5.84
N LEU A 14 -5.19 -27.19 4.57
CA LEU A 14 -4.13 -26.63 3.73
C LEU A 14 -4.28 -25.11 3.56
N ASN A 15 -5.52 -24.67 3.26
CA ASN A 15 -5.80 -23.24 3.11
C ASN A 15 -5.52 -22.45 4.39
N THR A 16 -5.93 -22.98 5.56
CA THR A 16 -5.66 -22.37 6.86
C THR A 16 -4.17 -22.30 7.15
N LEU A 17 -3.42 -23.31 6.78
CA LEU A 17 -1.98 -23.39 6.98
C LEU A 17 -1.23 -22.37 6.11
N VAL A 18 -1.59 -22.27 4.84
CA VAL A 18 -1.06 -21.27 3.90
C VAL A 18 -1.36 -19.85 4.42
N TRP A 19 -2.59 -19.61 4.88
CA TRP A 19 -2.96 -18.33 5.47
C TRP A 19 -2.14 -18.01 6.72
N ALA A 20 -2.01 -18.94 7.66
CA ALA A 20 -1.27 -18.72 8.90
C ALA A 20 0.22 -18.46 8.66
N VAL A 21 0.85 -19.23 7.77
CA VAL A 21 2.26 -19.04 7.39
C VAL A 21 2.46 -17.70 6.69
N GLY A 22 1.58 -17.34 5.73
CA GLY A 22 1.65 -16.06 5.05
C GLY A 22 1.52 -14.87 5.99
N GLN A 23 0.59 -14.93 6.95
CA GLN A 23 0.43 -13.91 8.00
C GLN A 23 1.66 -13.79 8.90
N ALA A 24 2.25 -14.94 9.30
CA ALA A 24 3.45 -14.94 10.13
C ALA A 24 4.64 -14.28 9.40
N ILE A 25 4.84 -14.61 8.11
CA ILE A 25 5.89 -14.00 7.29
C ILE A 25 5.64 -12.51 7.09
N ALA A 26 4.41 -12.11 6.78
CA ALA A 26 4.07 -10.69 6.59
C ALA A 26 4.37 -9.88 7.85
N ARG A 27 3.96 -10.37 9.02
CA ARG A 27 4.21 -9.70 10.31
C ARG A 27 5.70 -9.65 10.66
N SER A 28 6.46 -10.70 10.40
CA SER A 28 7.90 -10.75 10.72
C SER A 28 8.74 -9.82 9.86
N LYS A 29 8.23 -9.45 8.67
CA LYS A 29 8.91 -8.57 7.72
C LYS A 29 8.42 -7.12 7.73
N THR A 30 7.33 -6.85 8.43
CA THR A 30 6.82 -5.49 8.59
C THR A 30 7.59 -4.78 9.69
N THR A 31 8.07 -3.57 9.42
CA THR A 31 8.71 -2.72 10.42
C THR A 31 7.73 -2.42 11.56
N SER A 32 8.12 -2.71 12.78
CA SER A 32 7.31 -2.46 13.97
C SER A 32 7.41 -1.01 14.45
N ASP A 33 8.50 -0.33 14.13
CA ASP A 33 8.73 1.08 14.47
C ASP A 33 8.16 1.98 13.36
N MET A 34 7.00 2.59 13.65
CA MET A 34 6.32 3.50 12.75
C MET A 34 7.01 4.87 12.63
N THR A 35 8.02 5.15 13.46
CA THR A 35 8.79 6.39 13.43
C THR A 35 10.11 6.26 12.68
N ALA A 36 10.43 5.07 12.19
CA ALA A 36 11.64 4.84 11.41
C ALA A 36 11.60 5.58 10.07
N ASP A 37 12.76 6.01 9.58
CA ASP A 37 12.89 6.74 8.31
C ASP A 37 12.82 5.81 7.10
N ASP A 38 13.18 4.54 7.28
CA ASP A 38 13.05 3.48 6.29
C ASP A 38 12.11 2.41 6.84
N VAL A 39 11.00 2.16 6.16
CA VAL A 39 9.96 1.23 6.63
C VAL A 39 9.60 0.18 5.59
N ASP A 40 9.46 -1.06 6.04
CA ASP A 40 8.97 -2.19 5.26
C ASP A 40 7.58 -2.58 5.74
N PHE A 41 6.67 -2.79 4.79
CA PHE A 41 5.30 -3.21 5.05
C PHE A 41 4.93 -4.40 4.17
N HIS A 42 4.40 -5.44 4.78
CA HIS A 42 3.97 -6.65 4.09
C HIS A 42 2.53 -7.00 4.47
N ALA A 43 1.68 -7.14 3.46
CA ALA A 43 0.31 -7.61 3.61
C ALA A 43 0.10 -8.91 2.82
N PHE A 44 -0.48 -9.90 3.48
CA PHE A 44 -0.85 -11.16 2.88
C PHE A 44 -2.27 -11.54 3.31
N TRP A 45 -3.18 -11.66 2.36
CA TRP A 45 -4.58 -12.08 2.56
C TRP A 45 -5.30 -11.32 3.70
N ALA A 46 -5.09 -10.01 3.75
CA ALA A 46 -5.66 -9.11 4.75
C ALA A 46 -5.88 -7.73 4.14
N SER A 47 -6.54 -6.83 4.86
CA SER A 47 -6.73 -5.44 4.42
C SER A 47 -6.24 -4.46 5.49
N PRO A 48 -4.93 -4.47 5.81
CA PRO A 48 -4.39 -3.58 6.81
C PRO A 48 -4.21 -2.15 6.28
N THR A 49 -4.26 -1.20 7.21
CA THR A 49 -3.77 0.16 6.99
C THR A 49 -2.41 0.30 7.65
N PHE A 50 -1.45 0.83 6.90
CA PHE A 50 -0.10 1.12 7.35
C PHE A 50 0.11 2.63 7.30
N ALA A 51 0.36 3.26 8.45
CA ALA A 51 0.50 4.70 8.60
C ALA A 51 1.80 5.04 9.35
N PRO A 52 2.93 5.21 8.64
CA PRO A 52 4.18 5.63 9.25
C PRO A 52 4.07 7.07 9.79
N ARG A 53 4.84 7.34 10.85
CA ARG A 53 4.87 8.64 11.56
C ARG A 53 6.30 9.17 11.69
N SER A 54 7.16 8.83 10.75
CA SER A 54 8.52 9.36 10.73
C SER A 54 8.50 10.88 10.56
N THR A 55 9.44 11.55 11.20
CA THR A 55 9.71 12.99 11.02
C THR A 55 10.73 13.28 9.90
N SER A 56 11.25 12.22 9.26
CA SER A 56 12.22 12.30 8.16
C SER A 56 12.11 11.04 7.28
N LEU A 57 10.92 10.77 6.78
CA LEU A 57 10.64 9.57 6.00
C LEU A 57 11.41 9.57 4.68
N ARG A 58 12.29 8.58 4.48
CA ARG A 58 13.11 8.43 3.28
C ARG A 58 12.59 7.35 2.35
N ARG A 59 12.22 6.21 2.91
CA ARG A 59 11.80 5.07 2.11
C ARG A 59 10.64 4.31 2.72
N VAL A 60 9.69 3.97 1.86
CA VAL A 60 8.62 3.01 2.16
C VAL A 60 8.68 1.87 1.16
N ASN A 61 8.69 0.64 1.62
CA ASN A 61 8.65 -0.53 0.75
C ASN A 61 7.45 -1.40 1.15
N ALA A 62 6.36 -1.28 0.40
CA ALA A 62 5.13 -1.99 0.64
C ALA A 62 4.97 -3.16 -0.33
N ARG A 63 4.72 -4.37 0.19
CA ARG A 63 4.41 -5.57 -0.58
C ARG A 63 3.06 -6.14 -0.20
N VAL A 64 2.15 -6.15 -1.15
CA VAL A 64 0.76 -6.58 -0.97
C VAL A 64 0.51 -7.78 -1.86
N VAL A 65 0.17 -8.92 -1.27
CA VAL A 65 -0.06 -10.18 -1.99
C VAL A 65 -1.41 -10.75 -1.60
N MET A 66 -2.29 -10.95 -2.60
CA MET A 66 -3.66 -11.47 -2.42
C MET A 66 -4.41 -10.71 -1.31
N ALA A 67 -4.26 -9.40 -1.27
CA ALA A 67 -4.72 -8.54 -0.19
C ALA A 67 -5.22 -7.20 -0.71
N GLY A 68 -6.02 -6.51 0.10
CA GLY A 68 -6.19 -5.07 0.00
C GLY A 68 -5.28 -4.38 1.03
N ALA A 69 -4.70 -3.23 0.71
CA ALA A 69 -3.93 -2.48 1.69
C ALA A 69 -4.06 -0.97 1.49
N THR A 70 -3.95 -0.23 2.57
CA THR A 70 -3.82 1.23 2.52
C THR A 70 -2.48 1.63 3.12
N VAL A 71 -1.69 2.36 2.34
CA VAL A 71 -0.44 2.97 2.77
C VAL A 71 -0.71 4.46 2.96
N ASP A 72 -0.89 4.88 4.19
CA ASP A 72 -1.24 6.26 4.53
C ASP A 72 0.02 7.03 4.97
N LEU A 73 0.56 7.84 4.08
CA LEU A 73 1.79 8.61 4.32
C LEU A 73 1.52 9.98 4.95
N ARG A 74 0.27 10.38 5.12
CA ARG A 74 -0.13 11.75 5.51
C ARG A 74 0.34 12.16 6.91
N GLU A 75 0.60 11.19 7.80
CA GLU A 75 1.10 11.46 9.16
C GLU A 75 2.64 11.54 9.22
N ALA A 76 3.34 11.16 8.17
CA ALA A 76 4.79 11.28 8.10
C ALA A 76 5.23 12.62 7.52
N ILE A 77 6.47 12.99 7.78
CA ILE A 77 7.15 14.15 7.19
C ILE A 77 8.21 13.60 6.22
N PRO A 78 8.16 13.93 4.93
CA PRO A 78 9.20 13.56 3.99
C PRO A 78 10.56 14.13 4.40
N ALA A 79 11.62 13.36 4.11
CA ALA A 79 12.98 13.84 4.31
C ALA A 79 13.32 15.01 3.35
N ASP A 80 14.27 15.84 3.70
CA ASP A 80 14.71 16.99 2.87
C ASP A 80 15.16 16.57 1.46
N GLY A 81 15.67 15.34 1.30
CA GLY A 81 16.01 14.73 0.02
C GLY A 81 14.85 14.11 -0.76
N GLY A 82 13.65 14.16 -0.21
CA GLY A 82 12.45 13.48 -0.73
C GLY A 82 12.22 12.10 -0.13
N THR A 83 11.04 11.54 -0.42
CA THR A 83 10.63 10.19 0.00
C THR A 83 10.42 9.31 -1.21
N GLU A 84 10.93 8.09 -1.18
CA GLU A 84 10.64 7.06 -2.17
C GLU A 84 9.72 5.99 -1.61
N ALA A 85 8.56 5.79 -2.23
CA ALA A 85 7.60 4.78 -1.86
C ALA A 85 7.50 3.70 -2.95
N TYR A 86 8.04 2.51 -2.66
CA TYR A 86 7.96 1.35 -3.54
C TYR A 86 6.77 0.49 -3.14
N VAL A 87 5.77 0.42 -3.99
CA VAL A 87 4.53 -0.33 -3.73
C VAL A 87 4.38 -1.43 -4.76
N THR A 88 4.49 -2.67 -4.30
CA THR A 88 4.30 -3.85 -5.14
C THR A 88 3.03 -4.58 -4.75
N THR A 89 2.09 -4.70 -5.68
CA THR A 89 0.81 -5.39 -5.50
C THR A 89 0.70 -6.58 -6.44
N LEU A 90 0.40 -7.74 -5.88
CA LEU A 90 0.13 -8.97 -6.63
C LEU A 90 -1.23 -9.54 -6.21
N LEU A 91 -2.17 -9.64 -7.16
CA LEU A 91 -3.52 -10.17 -6.95
C LEU A 91 -4.25 -9.42 -5.81
N GLY A 92 -4.45 -8.12 -5.98
CA GLY A 92 -5.10 -7.34 -4.93
C GLY A 92 -5.27 -5.86 -5.26
N GLY A 93 -5.45 -5.04 -4.24
CA GLY A 93 -5.58 -3.60 -4.38
C GLY A 93 -4.73 -2.85 -3.36
N THR A 94 -4.15 -1.73 -3.77
CA THR A 94 -3.40 -0.87 -2.85
C THR A 94 -3.80 0.58 -3.05
N ALA A 95 -4.14 1.26 -1.95
CA ALA A 95 -4.31 2.70 -1.93
C ALA A 95 -3.11 3.35 -1.26
N VAL A 96 -2.51 4.35 -1.89
CA VAL A 96 -1.46 5.19 -1.33
C VAL A 96 -2.04 6.57 -1.09
N LEU A 97 -2.07 6.99 0.16
CA LEU A 97 -2.60 8.28 0.55
C LEU A 97 -1.45 9.25 0.85
N VAL A 98 -1.51 10.40 0.21
CA VAL A 98 -0.51 11.46 0.31
C VAL A 98 -1.16 12.79 0.69
N ARG A 99 -0.37 13.80 1.04
CA ARG A 99 -0.89 15.12 1.36
C ARG A 99 -0.98 16.00 0.11
N LYS A 100 -1.89 16.98 0.14
CA LYS A 100 -2.12 17.92 -0.97
C LYS A 100 -1.00 18.93 -1.18
N ASP A 101 -0.20 19.18 -0.15
CA ASP A 101 0.91 20.11 -0.13
C ASP A 101 2.24 19.49 -0.57
N TRP A 102 2.23 18.21 -1.00
CA TRP A 102 3.42 17.51 -1.48
C TRP A 102 3.48 17.51 -3.01
N ASP A 103 4.70 17.60 -3.53
CA ASP A 103 5.01 17.38 -4.94
C ASP A 103 5.16 15.86 -5.16
N VAL A 104 4.12 15.25 -5.72
CA VAL A 104 4.04 13.79 -5.85
C VAL A 104 4.23 13.37 -7.29
N GLU A 105 5.29 12.61 -7.55
CA GLU A 105 5.55 11.94 -8.83
C GLU A 105 5.15 10.48 -8.74
N VAL A 106 4.40 9.98 -9.72
CA VAL A 106 3.99 8.57 -9.80
C VAL A 106 4.67 7.90 -10.97
N VAL A 107 5.45 6.86 -10.67
CA VAL A 107 6.14 6.02 -11.65
C VAL A 107 5.45 4.66 -11.70
N GLU A 108 4.85 4.33 -12.84
CA GLU A 108 4.04 3.12 -13.00
C GLU A 108 4.79 2.03 -13.76
N GLU A 109 4.79 0.82 -13.20
CA GLU A 109 5.23 -0.40 -13.84
C GLU A 109 4.15 -1.48 -13.66
N THR A 110 3.14 -1.49 -14.55
CA THR A 110 1.95 -2.30 -14.39
C THR A 110 1.81 -3.39 -15.45
N LYS A 111 1.23 -4.54 -15.05
CA LYS A 111 0.81 -5.62 -15.96
C LYS A 111 -0.62 -6.04 -15.63
N SER A 112 -1.53 -5.95 -16.64
CA SER A 112 -2.92 -6.40 -16.51
C SER A 112 -3.61 -5.82 -15.27
N SER A 113 -3.42 -4.52 -15.03
CA SER A 113 -3.85 -3.85 -13.81
C SER A 113 -4.35 -2.44 -14.14
N GLU A 114 -5.17 -1.90 -13.27
CA GLU A 114 -5.67 -0.54 -13.34
C GLU A 114 -4.97 0.31 -12.28
N VAL A 115 -4.44 1.46 -12.69
CA VAL A 115 -3.87 2.44 -11.77
C VAL A 115 -4.67 3.72 -11.89
N GLU A 116 -5.15 4.22 -10.78
CA GLU A 116 -5.87 5.46 -10.69
C GLU A 116 -5.04 6.48 -9.90
N VAL A 117 -4.75 7.63 -10.53
CA VAL A 117 -4.01 8.73 -9.90
C VAL A 117 -4.96 9.91 -9.71
N ARG A 118 -5.23 10.27 -8.47
CA ARG A 118 -6.14 11.36 -8.05
C ARG A 118 -5.37 12.44 -7.30
N LEU A 119 -4.44 13.08 -8.01
CA LEU A 119 -3.54 14.10 -7.44
C LEU A 119 -3.87 15.53 -7.93
N ASP A 120 -4.99 15.71 -8.60
CA ASP A 120 -5.39 17.06 -9.04
C ASP A 120 -5.92 17.86 -7.85
N ASN A 121 -5.16 18.85 -7.43
CA ASN A 121 -5.53 19.80 -6.39
C ASN A 121 -5.84 21.21 -6.97
N GLY A 122 -5.70 21.39 -8.30
CA GLY A 122 -5.96 22.68 -8.98
C GLY A 122 -5.10 23.85 -8.49
N THR A 123 -4.07 23.57 -7.66
CA THR A 123 -3.21 24.58 -7.04
C THR A 123 -1.77 24.36 -7.47
N GLU A 124 -1.10 25.41 -7.91
CA GLU A 124 0.35 25.37 -8.17
C GLU A 124 1.09 25.25 -6.83
N LEU A 125 1.93 24.21 -6.74
CA LEU A 125 2.67 23.93 -5.52
C LEU A 125 3.88 24.87 -5.39
N PRO A 126 4.22 25.32 -4.16
CA PRO A 126 5.46 26.03 -3.90
C PRO A 126 6.69 25.23 -4.36
N PRO A 127 7.77 25.86 -4.82
CA PRO A 127 8.97 25.19 -5.31
C PRO A 127 9.74 24.42 -4.22
N ASP A 128 9.45 24.71 -2.96
CA ASP A 128 9.99 24.05 -1.76
C ASP A 128 9.06 22.97 -1.18
N SER A 129 8.01 22.60 -1.92
CA SER A 129 7.10 21.50 -1.50
C SER A 129 7.86 20.19 -1.30
N PRO A 130 7.55 19.43 -0.24
CA PRO A 130 8.17 18.13 -0.01
C PRO A 130 7.93 17.17 -1.17
N LYS A 131 9.00 16.53 -1.65
CA LYS A 131 8.95 15.61 -2.80
C LYS A 131 8.69 14.19 -2.36
N VAL A 132 7.76 13.53 -3.06
CA VAL A 132 7.45 12.12 -2.84
C VAL A 132 7.34 11.42 -4.19
N THR A 133 8.19 10.42 -4.42
CA THR A 133 8.11 9.58 -5.63
C THR A 133 7.48 8.24 -5.26
N VAL A 134 6.37 7.91 -5.91
CA VAL A 134 5.64 6.66 -5.69
C VAL A 134 5.86 5.72 -6.89
N HIS A 135 6.63 4.66 -6.66
CA HIS A 135 6.86 3.59 -7.63
C HIS A 135 5.80 2.50 -7.46
N LEU A 136 4.90 2.38 -8.43
CA LEU A 136 3.82 1.40 -8.41
C LEU A 136 4.15 0.23 -9.33
N ARG A 137 4.22 -0.96 -8.78
CA ARG A 137 4.31 -2.21 -9.53
C ARG A 137 3.12 -3.09 -9.21
N THR A 138 2.12 -3.09 -10.09
CA THR A 138 0.88 -3.85 -9.87
C THR A 138 0.73 -4.95 -10.93
N THR A 139 0.37 -6.16 -10.45
CA THR A 139 0.12 -7.31 -11.32
C THR A 139 -1.20 -7.96 -10.91
N TYR A 140 -2.17 -8.02 -11.82
CA TYR A 140 -3.53 -8.53 -11.61
C TYR A 140 -4.24 -7.89 -10.42
N GLY A 141 -4.48 -6.57 -10.50
CA GLY A 141 -5.14 -5.86 -9.42
C GLY A 141 -5.38 -4.40 -9.73
N GLY A 142 -5.45 -3.58 -8.69
CA GLY A 142 -5.60 -2.14 -8.80
C GLY A 142 -4.66 -1.39 -7.85
N ALA A 143 -4.26 -0.20 -8.24
CA ALA A 143 -3.59 0.74 -7.36
C ALA A 143 -4.24 2.12 -7.47
N LEU A 144 -4.32 2.82 -6.35
CA LEU A 144 -4.78 4.19 -6.28
C LEU A 144 -3.74 5.02 -5.57
N VAL A 145 -3.41 6.17 -6.13
CA VAL A 145 -2.64 7.22 -5.44
C VAL A 145 -3.50 8.45 -5.35
N GLY A 146 -3.70 8.97 -4.17
CA GLY A 146 -4.59 10.12 -3.99
C GLY A 146 -4.53 10.73 -2.59
N TYR A 147 -5.31 11.77 -2.40
CA TYR A 147 -5.40 12.50 -1.13
C TYR A 147 -6.41 11.90 -0.16
N GLU A 148 -7.37 11.13 -0.66
CA GLU A 148 -8.46 10.53 0.10
C GLU A 148 -8.58 9.02 -0.18
N PRO A 149 -9.03 8.23 0.80
CA PRO A 149 -9.27 6.81 0.58
C PRO A 149 -10.39 6.58 -0.47
N SER A 150 -10.25 5.49 -1.22
CA SER A 150 -11.27 5.06 -2.18
C SER A 150 -12.62 4.88 -1.49
N GLY A 151 -13.67 5.50 -2.00
CA GLY A 151 -15.04 5.31 -1.51
C GLY A 151 -15.57 6.40 -0.58
N THR A 152 -14.83 7.47 -0.31
CA THR A 152 -15.44 8.66 0.28
C THR A 152 -16.21 9.37 -0.82
N PRO A 153 -17.58 9.43 -0.80
CA PRO A 153 -18.31 10.18 -1.79
C PRO A 153 -17.90 11.65 -1.66
N SER A 154 -17.41 12.23 -2.76
CA SER A 154 -17.23 13.67 -2.85
C SER A 154 -18.60 14.31 -2.64
N THR A 155 -18.83 14.92 -1.49
CA THR A 155 -20.03 15.71 -1.26
C THR A 155 -19.95 16.92 -2.21
N PRO A 156 -20.84 17.04 -3.18
CA PRO A 156 -20.89 18.23 -4.02
C PRO A 156 -21.28 19.41 -3.14
N VAL A 157 -20.47 20.46 -3.17
CA VAL A 157 -20.79 21.77 -2.57
C VAL A 157 -21.81 22.49 -3.42
#